data_26ee78f682862a4cccef05b21f4fe66a
#
_entry.id   26ee78f682862a4cccef05b21f4fe66a
#
_cell.length_a   1.000
_cell.length_b   1.000
_cell.length_c   1.000
_cell.angle_alpha   90.00
_cell.angle_beta   90.00
_cell.angle_gamma   90.00
#
_symmetry.space_group_name_H-M   'P 1'
#
loop_
_entity.id
_entity.type
_entity.pdbx_description
1 polymer ?
#
loop_
_entity_poly.entity_id
_entity_poly.type
_entity_poly.pdbx_seq_one_letter_code
_entity_poly.pdbx_strand_id
1 'polypeptide(L)'
;MTAVSYQPEAHGGQTPSLPRLASLTEFLTTEAGGAAVLLTATLVALVWANSPWAESYHRLWSTELSIGLGSARLSQDLARWVNDGLMTLFFLVIGLEVRREFDMGELRERRRAAVPLVAGLCGMVVPAVIFLTLNPSGDAARGWAMVMATDTAFALGVLALAGRRCPFRLRIFLLTLVVVDDVGAIAVIAVVYSSAIAAIWLLVAGAILLALIVLRRMGVERSAPYWVLGLGLWLATLKAGIHPTISGVAIGLLTSAYPPRRAELQRASGMVRAFREQPTPGLASAAALRITRALSPNERLQHALHRSEEHTSELQSPI
;
A
#
# COMPACT_ATOMS: atom_id res chain seq x y z
N MET A 1 45.62 -49.58 24.87
CA MET A 1 45.21 -48.30 24.31
C MET A 1 43.74 -48.42 23.96
N THR A 2 42.89 -48.08 24.89
CA THR A 2 41.41 -48.20 24.83
C THR A 2 40.80 -46.86 24.40
N ALA A 3 40.13 -46.85 23.25
CA ALA A 3 39.42 -45.72 22.75
C ALA A 3 38.09 -45.57 23.52
N VAL A 4 37.92 -44.43 24.19
CA VAL A 4 36.67 -44.05 24.83
C VAL A 4 35.80 -43.38 23.79
N SER A 5 34.70 -44.02 23.41
CA SER A 5 33.64 -43.45 22.57
C SER A 5 32.73 -42.56 23.42
N TYR A 6 32.73 -41.25 23.13
CA TYR A 6 31.78 -40.29 23.71
C TYR A 6 30.47 -40.33 22.93
N GLN A 7 29.39 -40.77 23.56
CA GLN A 7 28.03 -40.62 23.06
C GLN A 7 27.42 -39.40 23.74
N PRO A 8 26.90 -38.43 23.00
CA PRO A 8 26.07 -37.37 23.60
C PRO A 8 24.62 -37.85 23.74
N GLU A 9 24.17 -37.95 24.98
CA GLU A 9 22.75 -38.16 25.31
C GLU A 9 21.90 -36.97 24.85
N ALA A 10 20.96 -37.26 23.96
CA ALA A 10 19.95 -36.34 23.53
C ALA A 10 18.85 -36.23 24.60
N HIS A 11 18.89 -35.20 25.43
CA HIS A 11 17.75 -34.79 26.22
C HIS A 11 16.80 -33.93 25.35
N GLY A 12 15.86 -34.60 24.71
CA GLY A 12 14.73 -34.01 24.04
C GLY A 12 13.70 -33.50 25.06
N GLY A 13 13.83 -32.26 25.48
CA GLY A 13 12.74 -31.49 26.10
C GLY A 13 11.87 -30.86 25.02
N GLN A 14 10.89 -31.61 24.51
CA GLN A 14 9.81 -31.01 23.70
C GLN A 14 8.88 -30.27 24.61
N THR A 15 9.02 -28.94 24.67
CA THR A 15 7.96 -28.09 25.16
C THR A 15 6.79 -28.16 24.17
N PRO A 16 5.54 -28.46 24.60
CA PRO A 16 4.40 -28.43 23.70
C PRO A 16 4.11 -27.00 23.32
N SER A 17 4.60 -26.55 22.17
CA SER A 17 4.17 -25.31 21.54
C SER A 17 2.70 -25.46 21.15
N LEU A 18 1.87 -24.54 21.62
CA LEU A 18 0.45 -24.42 21.27
C LEU A 18 0.33 -24.17 19.75
N PRO A 19 -0.10 -25.14 18.93
CA PRO A 19 0.03 -25.03 17.46
C PRO A 19 -1.06 -24.20 16.79
N ARG A 20 -1.98 -23.58 17.55
CA ARG A 20 -3.16 -22.94 16.95
C ARG A 20 -3.04 -21.45 16.67
N LEU A 21 -2.24 -20.71 17.43
CA LEU A 21 -2.10 -19.26 17.21
C LEU A 21 -1.03 -18.91 16.16
N ALA A 22 0.04 -19.67 16.09
CA ALA A 22 1.08 -19.52 15.06
C ALA A 22 0.53 -19.76 13.65
N SER A 23 -0.40 -20.70 13.48
CA SER A 23 -1.03 -20.99 12.18
C SER A 23 -2.00 -19.92 11.71
N LEU A 24 -2.67 -19.20 12.62
CA LEU A 24 -3.58 -18.10 12.28
C LEU A 24 -2.83 -16.85 11.84
N THR A 25 -1.78 -16.46 12.57
CA THR A 25 -0.93 -15.32 12.19
C THR A 25 -0.19 -15.59 10.88
N GLU A 26 0.34 -16.80 10.70
CA GLU A 26 0.98 -17.20 9.44
C GLU A 26 -0.01 -17.24 8.27
N PHE A 27 -1.26 -17.65 8.48
CA PHE A 27 -2.32 -17.59 7.46
C PHE A 27 -2.69 -16.15 7.12
N LEU A 28 -2.85 -15.28 8.12
CA LEU A 28 -3.22 -13.87 7.91
C LEU A 28 -2.15 -13.06 7.19
N THR A 29 -0.87 -13.44 7.29
CA THR A 29 0.24 -12.82 6.56
C THR A 29 0.35 -13.30 5.11
N THR A 30 -0.43 -14.31 4.71
CA THR A 30 -0.50 -14.73 3.30
C THR A 30 -1.45 -13.85 2.49
N GLU A 31 -1.16 -13.66 1.20
CA GLU A 31 -2.06 -12.95 0.26
C GLU A 31 -3.49 -13.53 0.30
N ALA A 32 -3.61 -14.86 0.42
CA ALA A 32 -4.91 -15.55 0.53
C ALA A 32 -5.62 -15.25 1.86
N GLY A 33 -4.88 -15.14 2.96
CA GLY A 33 -5.42 -14.78 4.27
C GLY A 33 -5.95 -13.36 4.29
N GLY A 34 -5.19 -12.40 3.77
CA GLY A 34 -5.63 -11.01 3.63
C GLY A 34 -6.92 -10.88 2.79
N ALA A 35 -6.99 -11.57 1.64
CA ALA A 35 -8.18 -11.60 0.80
C ALA A 35 -9.39 -12.23 1.52
N ALA A 36 -9.20 -13.29 2.31
CA ALA A 36 -10.26 -13.91 3.08
C ALA A 36 -10.81 -12.98 4.17
N VAL A 37 -9.94 -12.25 4.87
CA VAL A 37 -10.33 -11.23 5.86
C VAL A 37 -11.14 -10.12 5.20
N LEU A 38 -10.64 -9.57 4.07
CA LEU A 38 -11.32 -8.53 3.32
C LEU A 38 -12.72 -8.97 2.88
N LEU A 39 -12.83 -10.17 2.27
CA LEU A 39 -14.11 -10.72 1.84
C LEU A 39 -15.07 -10.90 3.02
N THR A 40 -14.59 -11.45 4.13
CA THR A 40 -15.40 -11.65 5.34
C THR A 40 -15.87 -10.31 5.90
N ALA A 41 -14.99 -9.32 6.01
CA ALA A 41 -15.34 -7.98 6.48
C ALA A 41 -16.38 -7.31 5.57
N THR A 42 -16.25 -7.47 4.25
CA THR A 42 -17.20 -6.94 3.27
C THR A 42 -18.57 -7.61 3.44
N LEU A 43 -18.63 -8.93 3.56
CA LEU A 43 -19.88 -9.65 3.78
C LEU A 43 -20.55 -9.23 5.09
N VAL A 44 -19.78 -9.13 6.18
CA VAL A 44 -20.29 -8.64 7.47
C VAL A 44 -20.84 -7.22 7.34
N ALA A 45 -20.13 -6.32 6.70
CA ALA A 45 -20.57 -4.93 6.47
C ALA A 45 -21.85 -4.88 5.64
N LEU A 46 -21.95 -5.67 4.56
CA LEU A 46 -23.15 -5.74 3.73
C LEU A 46 -24.36 -6.28 4.50
N VAL A 47 -24.18 -7.37 5.24
CA VAL A 47 -25.26 -7.94 6.07
C VAL A 47 -25.69 -6.93 7.14
N TRP A 48 -24.75 -6.28 7.81
CA TRP A 48 -25.04 -5.29 8.85
C TRP A 48 -25.78 -4.08 8.27
N ALA A 49 -25.29 -3.51 7.17
CA ALA A 49 -25.89 -2.35 6.51
C ALA A 49 -27.31 -2.62 5.96
N ASN A 50 -27.65 -3.88 5.65
CA ASN A 50 -28.97 -4.27 5.13
C ASN A 50 -29.84 -5.02 6.15
N SER A 51 -29.41 -5.08 7.42
CA SER A 51 -30.13 -5.72 8.51
C SER A 51 -31.07 -4.74 9.24
N PRO A 52 -31.96 -5.22 10.13
CA PRO A 52 -32.72 -4.37 11.04
C PRO A 52 -31.84 -3.44 11.90
N TRP A 53 -30.53 -3.70 12.00
CA TRP A 53 -29.56 -2.88 12.74
C TRP A 53 -28.80 -1.88 11.84
N ALA A 54 -29.26 -1.62 10.61
CA ALA A 54 -28.64 -0.69 9.67
C ALA A 54 -28.42 0.71 10.27
N GLU A 55 -29.33 1.16 11.17
CA GLU A 55 -29.17 2.43 11.86
C GLU A 55 -27.93 2.47 12.77
N SER A 56 -27.57 1.35 13.41
CA SER A 56 -26.33 1.27 14.21
C SER A 56 -25.06 1.34 13.33
N TYR A 57 -25.12 0.77 12.12
CA TYR A 57 -24.07 0.90 11.13
C TYR A 57 -23.87 2.36 10.71
N HIS A 58 -24.96 3.05 10.36
CA HIS A 58 -24.89 4.45 9.96
C HIS A 58 -24.44 5.37 11.11
N ARG A 59 -24.89 5.13 12.33
CA ARG A 59 -24.44 5.89 13.51
C ARG A 59 -22.94 5.72 13.76
N LEU A 60 -22.42 4.52 13.63
CA LEU A 60 -20.98 4.27 13.77
C LEU A 60 -20.19 5.13 12.78
N TRP A 61 -20.55 5.08 11.51
CA TRP A 61 -19.81 5.79 10.45
C TRP A 61 -20.02 7.30 10.47
N SER A 62 -21.13 7.80 11.00
CA SER A 62 -21.40 9.21 11.21
C SER A 62 -20.84 9.77 12.54
N THR A 63 -20.19 8.94 13.36
CA THR A 63 -19.55 9.40 14.59
C THR A 63 -18.43 10.38 14.29
N GLU A 64 -18.51 11.58 14.85
CA GLU A 64 -17.50 12.60 14.66
C GLU A 64 -16.23 12.32 15.47
N LEU A 65 -15.11 12.22 14.80
CA LEU A 65 -13.78 12.16 15.41
C LEU A 65 -13.05 13.47 15.12
N SER A 66 -12.75 14.24 16.17
CA SER A 66 -12.01 15.48 16.04
C SER A 66 -10.60 15.35 16.58
N ILE A 67 -9.62 15.69 15.75
CA ILE A 67 -8.21 15.80 16.14
C ILE A 67 -7.85 17.27 16.10
N GLY A 68 -7.33 17.81 17.21
CA GLY A 68 -7.00 19.23 17.29
C GLY A 68 -5.77 19.52 18.12
N LEU A 69 -5.02 20.54 17.70
CA LEU A 69 -3.91 21.11 18.45
C LEU A 69 -4.18 22.61 18.63
N GLY A 70 -4.51 23.03 19.86
CA GLY A 70 -4.88 24.40 20.15
C GLY A 70 -6.17 24.85 19.44
N SER A 71 -6.07 25.90 18.63
CA SER A 71 -7.21 26.46 17.87
C SER A 71 -7.48 25.73 16.55
N ALA A 72 -6.53 24.92 16.08
CA ALA A 72 -6.70 24.14 14.83
C ALA A 72 -7.37 22.81 15.17
N ARG A 73 -8.63 22.67 14.76
CA ARG A 73 -9.41 21.42 14.87
C ARG A 73 -9.78 20.91 13.48
N LEU A 74 -9.53 19.63 13.25
CA LEU A 74 -10.02 18.87 12.12
C LEU A 74 -11.08 17.90 12.66
N SER A 75 -12.36 18.22 12.42
CA SER A 75 -13.49 17.37 12.80
C SER A 75 -14.07 16.75 11.54
N GLN A 76 -14.11 15.44 11.48
CA GLN A 76 -14.70 14.67 10.40
C GLN A 76 -15.38 13.43 10.97
N ASP A 77 -16.38 12.92 10.27
CA ASP A 77 -16.97 11.64 10.59
C ASP A 77 -15.99 10.47 10.28
N LEU A 78 -16.22 9.32 10.90
CA LEU A 78 -15.37 8.14 10.73
C LEU A 78 -15.30 7.70 9.26
N ALA A 79 -16.40 7.81 8.51
CA ALA A 79 -16.42 7.48 7.09
C ALA A 79 -15.44 8.35 6.30
N ARG A 80 -15.37 9.65 6.58
CA ARG A 80 -14.40 10.56 5.95
C ARG A 80 -12.97 10.28 6.41
N TRP A 81 -12.75 9.96 7.69
CA TRP A 81 -11.41 9.57 8.15
C TRP A 81 -10.88 8.35 7.40
N VAL A 82 -11.74 7.37 7.12
CA VAL A 82 -11.36 6.21 6.30
C VAL A 82 -11.12 6.63 4.84
N ASN A 83 -12.05 7.36 4.22
CA ASN A 83 -11.96 7.73 2.82
C ASN A 83 -10.82 8.72 2.53
N ASP A 84 -10.58 9.68 3.41
CA ASP A 84 -9.58 10.73 3.19
C ASP A 84 -8.23 10.39 3.83
N GLY A 85 -8.21 9.61 4.91
CA GLY A 85 -7.01 9.23 5.63
C GLY A 85 -6.47 7.87 5.21
N LEU A 86 -7.17 6.77 5.54
CA LEU A 86 -6.69 5.41 5.25
C LEU A 86 -6.55 5.16 3.75
N MET A 87 -7.52 5.61 2.95
CA MET A 87 -7.41 5.48 1.49
C MET A 87 -6.24 6.28 0.91
N THR A 88 -5.81 7.38 1.54
CA THR A 88 -4.59 8.09 1.10
C THR A 88 -3.35 7.21 1.28
N LEU A 89 -3.24 6.45 2.37
CA LEU A 89 -2.14 5.50 2.58
C LEU A 89 -2.21 4.35 1.57
N PHE A 90 -3.39 3.82 1.30
CA PHE A 90 -3.60 2.81 0.28
C PHE A 90 -3.14 3.32 -1.11
N PHE A 91 -3.58 4.50 -1.51
CA PHE A 91 -3.16 5.12 -2.77
C PHE A 91 -1.69 5.54 -2.80
N LEU A 92 -1.07 5.79 -1.65
CA LEU A 92 0.39 5.94 -1.57
C LEU A 92 1.10 4.64 -1.96
N VAL A 93 0.64 3.49 -1.46
CA VAL A 93 1.21 2.18 -1.81
C VAL A 93 1.04 1.91 -3.30
N ILE A 94 -0.17 2.13 -3.85
CA ILE A 94 -0.42 2.02 -5.29
C ILE A 94 0.51 2.94 -6.08
N GLY A 95 0.67 4.20 -5.68
CA GLY A 95 1.57 5.14 -6.33
C GLY A 95 3.04 4.68 -6.33
N LEU A 96 3.49 4.04 -5.24
CA LEU A 96 4.82 3.42 -5.15
C LEU A 96 4.94 2.24 -6.11
N GLU A 97 3.91 1.41 -6.21
CA GLU A 97 3.87 0.25 -7.10
C GLU A 97 3.86 0.66 -8.56
N VAL A 98 2.99 1.60 -8.93
CA VAL A 98 2.96 2.23 -10.25
C VAL A 98 4.33 2.79 -10.64
N ARG A 99 4.97 3.52 -9.71
CA ARG A 99 6.31 4.07 -9.95
C ARG A 99 7.36 2.98 -10.19
N ARG A 100 7.31 1.91 -9.41
CA ARG A 100 8.18 0.75 -9.56
C ARG A 100 7.99 0.10 -10.91
N GLU A 101 6.74 -0.05 -11.36
CA GLU A 101 6.38 -0.65 -12.63
C GLU A 101 6.89 0.19 -13.83
N PHE A 102 6.83 1.53 -13.73
CA PHE A 102 7.40 2.44 -14.72
C PHE A 102 8.93 2.43 -14.75
N ASP A 103 9.59 2.35 -13.58
CA ASP A 103 11.05 2.43 -13.50
C ASP A 103 11.72 1.08 -13.83
N MET A 104 11.14 -0.07 -13.42
CA MET A 104 11.76 -1.39 -13.47
C MET A 104 10.87 -2.50 -14.07
N GLY A 105 9.57 -2.27 -14.22
CA GLY A 105 8.59 -3.28 -14.63
C GLY A 105 8.27 -3.30 -16.14
N GLU A 106 7.19 -3.98 -16.48
CA GLU A 106 6.72 -4.19 -17.85
C GLU A 106 6.24 -2.89 -18.52
N LEU A 107 5.77 -1.90 -17.75
CA LEU A 107 5.35 -0.59 -18.27
C LEU A 107 6.51 0.22 -18.84
N ARG A 108 7.76 -0.16 -18.56
CA ARG A 108 8.94 0.45 -19.17
C ARG A 108 9.04 0.16 -20.67
N GLU A 109 8.62 -1.03 -21.13
CA GLU A 109 8.63 -1.41 -22.55
C GLU A 109 7.26 -1.13 -23.19
N ARG A 110 7.15 -0.07 -24.01
CA ARG A 110 5.89 0.36 -24.65
C ARG A 110 5.15 -0.75 -25.39
N ARG A 111 5.87 -1.69 -26.02
CA ARG A 111 5.25 -2.81 -26.73
C ARG A 111 4.59 -3.81 -25.81
N ARG A 112 5.19 -4.09 -24.63
CA ARG A 112 4.65 -5.02 -23.66
C ARG A 112 3.53 -4.39 -22.83
N ALA A 113 3.65 -3.09 -22.54
CA ALA A 113 2.64 -2.32 -21.84
C ALA A 113 1.35 -2.13 -22.64
N ALA A 114 1.40 -2.17 -23.99
CA ALA A 114 0.26 -1.86 -24.85
C ALA A 114 -0.94 -2.79 -24.59
N VAL A 115 -0.73 -4.09 -24.44
CA VAL A 115 -1.83 -5.06 -24.25
C VAL A 115 -2.52 -4.89 -22.90
N PRO A 116 -1.81 -4.87 -21.73
CA PRO A 116 -2.44 -4.58 -20.45
C PRO A 116 -3.11 -3.21 -20.40
N LEU A 117 -2.52 -2.20 -21.05
CA LEU A 117 -3.04 -0.84 -21.06
C LEU A 117 -4.37 -0.75 -21.83
N VAL A 118 -4.45 -1.37 -23.02
CA VAL A 118 -5.70 -1.44 -23.79
C VAL A 118 -6.74 -2.28 -23.03
N ALA A 119 -6.34 -3.40 -22.47
CA ALA A 119 -7.25 -4.25 -21.69
C ALA A 119 -7.80 -3.53 -20.45
N GLY A 120 -6.96 -2.79 -19.70
CA GLY A 120 -7.39 -1.98 -18.55
C GLY A 120 -8.34 -0.85 -18.96
N LEU A 121 -8.00 -0.10 -20.02
CA LEU A 121 -8.89 0.92 -20.55
C LEU A 121 -10.24 0.36 -21.00
N CYS A 122 -10.25 -0.78 -21.70
CA CYS A 122 -11.49 -1.44 -22.07
C CYS A 122 -12.27 -1.93 -20.83
N GLY A 123 -11.56 -2.47 -19.83
CA GLY A 123 -12.15 -2.92 -18.56
C GLY A 123 -12.84 -1.79 -17.80
N MET A 124 -12.34 -0.56 -17.89
CA MET A 124 -12.97 0.62 -17.30
C MET A 124 -14.12 1.19 -18.18
N VAL A 125 -13.88 1.34 -19.47
CA VAL A 125 -14.83 2.03 -20.37
C VAL A 125 -16.08 1.19 -20.63
N VAL A 126 -15.93 -0.12 -20.83
CA VAL A 126 -17.07 -0.99 -21.17
C VAL A 126 -18.13 -1.02 -20.08
N PRO A 127 -17.80 -1.28 -18.78
CA PRO A 127 -18.78 -1.22 -17.70
C PRO A 127 -19.42 0.17 -17.55
N ALA A 128 -18.63 1.24 -17.68
CA ALA A 128 -19.14 2.60 -17.61
C ALA A 128 -20.17 2.90 -18.72
N VAL A 129 -19.90 2.49 -19.96
CA VAL A 129 -20.83 2.63 -21.09
C VAL A 129 -22.09 1.83 -20.86
N ILE A 130 -21.97 0.56 -20.44
CA ILE A 130 -23.13 -0.28 -20.12
C ILE A 130 -23.97 0.36 -19.02
N PHE A 131 -23.34 0.87 -17.97
CA PHE A 131 -24.04 1.53 -16.86
C PHE A 131 -24.78 2.77 -17.32
N LEU A 132 -24.17 3.63 -18.13
CA LEU A 132 -24.78 4.85 -18.66
C LEU A 132 -25.89 4.57 -19.67
N THR A 133 -25.81 3.48 -20.43
CA THR A 133 -26.92 3.07 -21.33
C THR A 133 -28.14 2.58 -20.56
N LEU A 134 -27.93 1.94 -19.41
CA LEU A 134 -29.00 1.49 -18.52
C LEU A 134 -29.55 2.62 -17.64
N ASN A 135 -28.72 3.62 -17.32
CA ASN A 135 -29.05 4.75 -16.46
C ASN A 135 -28.70 6.08 -17.17
N PRO A 136 -29.42 6.47 -18.25
CA PRO A 136 -29.02 7.59 -19.11
C PRO A 136 -29.18 8.98 -18.46
N SER A 137 -29.93 9.08 -17.34
CA SER A 137 -30.24 10.37 -16.71
C SER A 137 -30.55 10.22 -15.22
N GLY A 138 -30.55 11.35 -14.51
CA GLY A 138 -30.84 11.43 -13.08
C GLY A 138 -29.62 11.19 -12.19
N ASP A 139 -29.85 11.09 -10.87
CA ASP A 139 -28.78 10.91 -9.89
C ASP A 139 -28.06 9.55 -10.02
N ALA A 140 -28.77 8.53 -10.51
CA ALA A 140 -28.19 7.24 -10.79
C ALA A 140 -27.05 7.33 -11.84
N ALA A 141 -27.21 8.18 -12.86
CA ALA A 141 -26.18 8.35 -13.89
C ALA A 141 -24.82 8.81 -13.31
N ARG A 142 -24.82 9.55 -12.19
CA ARG A 142 -23.56 9.99 -11.54
C ARG A 142 -22.72 8.86 -10.96
N GLY A 143 -23.36 7.68 -10.74
CA GLY A 143 -22.68 6.50 -10.21
C GLY A 143 -21.81 5.72 -11.22
N TRP A 144 -21.69 6.18 -12.47
CA TRP A 144 -20.99 5.47 -13.54
C TRP A 144 -19.53 5.12 -13.21
N ALA A 145 -18.84 5.96 -12.44
CA ALA A 145 -17.45 5.68 -12.07
C ALA A 145 -17.32 4.62 -10.97
N MET A 146 -18.38 4.30 -10.23
CA MET A 146 -18.34 3.22 -9.23
C MET A 146 -18.16 1.84 -9.87
N VAL A 147 -18.72 1.64 -11.09
CA VAL A 147 -18.62 0.35 -11.80
C VAL A 147 -17.29 0.18 -12.55
N MET A 148 -16.45 1.22 -12.59
CA MET A 148 -15.12 1.15 -13.18
C MET A 148 -14.07 0.63 -12.20
N ALA A 149 -14.26 0.88 -10.90
CA ALA A 149 -13.28 0.51 -9.90
C ALA A 149 -13.26 -1.01 -9.69
N THR A 150 -12.10 -1.61 -9.84
CA THR A 150 -11.85 -3.01 -9.49
C THR A 150 -11.24 -3.12 -8.10
N ASP A 151 -11.53 -4.22 -7.41
CA ASP A 151 -10.88 -4.55 -6.14
C ASP A 151 -9.59 -5.33 -6.42
N THR A 152 -8.48 -4.61 -6.38
CA THR A 152 -7.12 -5.10 -6.59
C THR A 152 -6.76 -6.22 -5.62
N ALA A 153 -7.09 -6.05 -4.33
CA ALA A 153 -6.76 -7.03 -3.30
C ALA A 153 -7.55 -8.33 -3.51
N PHE A 154 -8.82 -8.22 -3.95
CA PHE A 154 -9.63 -9.38 -4.30
C PHE A 154 -9.08 -10.10 -5.54
N ALA A 155 -8.70 -9.36 -6.59
CA ALA A 155 -8.12 -9.94 -7.80
C ALA A 155 -6.80 -10.67 -7.51
N LEU A 156 -5.92 -10.09 -6.70
CA LEU A 156 -4.68 -10.72 -6.24
C LEU A 156 -4.95 -11.94 -5.36
N GLY A 157 -5.95 -11.88 -4.47
CA GLY A 157 -6.37 -13.01 -3.65
C GLY A 157 -6.85 -14.21 -4.48
N VAL A 158 -7.68 -13.96 -5.50
CA VAL A 158 -8.11 -15.01 -6.44
C VAL A 158 -6.91 -15.58 -7.21
N LEU A 159 -5.97 -14.72 -7.64
CA LEU A 159 -4.75 -15.14 -8.30
C LEU A 159 -3.87 -16.00 -7.39
N ALA A 160 -3.75 -15.64 -6.11
CA ALA A 160 -3.01 -16.41 -5.11
C ALA A 160 -3.65 -17.80 -4.87
N LEU A 161 -4.99 -17.87 -4.82
CA LEU A 161 -5.72 -19.14 -4.73
C LEU A 161 -5.53 -20.04 -5.95
N ALA A 162 -5.41 -19.47 -7.15
CA ALA A 162 -5.07 -20.21 -8.37
C ALA A 162 -3.65 -20.82 -8.32
N GLY A 163 -2.75 -20.21 -7.54
CA GLY A 163 -1.44 -20.70 -7.18
C GLY A 163 -0.56 -21.07 -8.38
N ARG A 164 0.10 -22.26 -8.30
CA ARG A 164 1.01 -22.76 -9.35
C ARG A 164 0.32 -23.11 -10.68
N ARG A 165 -1.01 -23.14 -10.74
CA ARG A 165 -1.76 -23.40 -11.98
C ARG A 165 -1.78 -22.19 -12.91
N CYS A 166 -1.51 -20.98 -12.39
CA CYS A 166 -1.47 -19.77 -13.19
C CYS A 166 -0.11 -19.63 -13.88
N PRO A 167 -0.04 -19.56 -15.24
CA PRO A 167 1.19 -19.32 -15.97
C PRO A 167 1.82 -17.97 -15.55
N PHE A 168 3.16 -17.93 -15.41
CA PHE A 168 3.90 -16.75 -14.99
C PHE A 168 3.58 -15.49 -15.83
N ARG A 169 3.43 -15.66 -17.16
CA ARG A 169 3.08 -14.55 -18.06
C ARG A 169 1.70 -13.97 -17.79
N LEU A 170 0.72 -14.83 -17.42
CA LEU A 170 -0.64 -14.39 -17.08
C LEU A 170 -0.62 -13.62 -15.75
N ARG A 171 0.19 -14.07 -14.79
CA ARG A 171 0.36 -13.38 -13.52
C ARG A 171 0.90 -11.95 -13.71
N ILE A 172 1.96 -11.80 -14.52
CA ILE A 172 2.52 -10.47 -14.83
C ILE A 172 1.48 -9.60 -15.54
N PHE A 173 0.79 -10.17 -16.54
CA PHE A 173 -0.26 -9.45 -17.28
C PHE A 173 -1.36 -8.93 -16.34
N LEU A 174 -1.86 -9.77 -15.42
CA LEU A 174 -2.89 -9.39 -14.45
C LEU A 174 -2.38 -8.33 -13.47
N LEU A 175 -1.15 -8.45 -12.97
CA LEU A 175 -0.55 -7.43 -12.10
C LEU A 175 -0.45 -6.09 -12.81
N THR A 176 0.02 -6.08 -14.06
CA THR A 176 0.13 -4.84 -14.85
C THR A 176 -1.25 -4.26 -15.18
N LEU A 177 -2.23 -5.12 -15.48
CA LEU A 177 -3.62 -4.72 -15.74
C LEU A 177 -4.22 -3.99 -14.52
N VAL A 178 -4.06 -4.57 -13.34
CA VAL A 178 -4.52 -4.01 -12.07
C VAL A 178 -3.90 -2.62 -11.82
N VAL A 179 -2.57 -2.48 -12.01
CA VAL A 179 -1.89 -1.19 -11.87
C VAL A 179 -2.44 -0.13 -12.84
N VAL A 180 -2.74 -0.52 -14.09
CA VAL A 180 -3.34 0.38 -15.09
C VAL A 180 -4.74 0.81 -14.69
N ASP A 181 -5.53 -0.11 -14.18
CA ASP A 181 -6.89 0.14 -13.71
C ASP A 181 -6.91 1.11 -12.52
N ASP A 182 -6.05 0.88 -11.53
CA ASP A 182 -5.89 1.77 -10.38
C ASP A 182 -5.50 3.20 -10.81
N VAL A 183 -4.55 3.34 -11.74
CA VAL A 183 -4.16 4.65 -12.28
C VAL A 183 -5.33 5.34 -12.98
N GLY A 184 -6.09 4.57 -13.78
CA GLY A 184 -7.26 5.07 -14.48
C GLY A 184 -8.36 5.51 -13.51
N ALA A 185 -8.66 4.72 -12.50
CA ALA A 185 -9.63 5.06 -11.46
C ALA A 185 -9.26 6.35 -10.73
N ILE A 186 -7.97 6.51 -10.36
CA ILE A 186 -7.47 7.73 -9.72
C ILE A 186 -7.65 8.94 -10.63
N ALA A 187 -7.32 8.81 -11.93
CA ALA A 187 -7.47 9.89 -12.89
C ALA A 187 -8.93 10.32 -13.04
N VAL A 188 -9.87 9.36 -13.07
CA VAL A 188 -11.31 9.63 -13.12
C VAL A 188 -11.78 10.32 -11.84
N ILE A 189 -11.39 9.82 -10.66
CA ILE A 189 -11.74 10.44 -9.38
C ILE A 189 -11.25 11.88 -9.32
N ALA A 190 -10.01 12.13 -9.76
CA ALA A 190 -9.42 13.46 -9.76
C ALA A 190 -10.18 14.46 -10.63
N VAL A 191 -10.70 14.02 -11.79
CA VAL A 191 -11.36 14.91 -12.75
C VAL A 191 -12.86 15.05 -12.48
N VAL A 192 -13.53 13.93 -12.16
CA VAL A 192 -15.01 13.89 -12.11
C VAL A 192 -15.56 14.27 -10.74
N TYR A 193 -14.86 13.89 -9.66
CA TYR A 193 -15.37 14.03 -8.29
C TYR A 193 -14.76 15.20 -7.51
N SER A 194 -13.94 16.05 -8.15
CA SER A 194 -13.49 17.29 -7.51
C SER A 194 -14.65 18.26 -7.31
N SER A 195 -14.87 18.69 -6.08
CA SER A 195 -15.87 19.68 -5.70
C SER A 195 -15.35 21.11 -5.94
N ALA A 196 -16.04 22.13 -5.45
CA ALA A 196 -15.64 23.54 -5.60
C ALA A 196 -14.17 23.75 -5.19
N ILE A 197 -13.31 24.06 -6.16
CA ILE A 197 -11.86 24.15 -5.99
C ILE A 197 -11.50 25.49 -5.35
N ALA A 198 -10.87 25.45 -4.17
CA ALA A 198 -10.29 26.63 -3.53
C ALA A 198 -8.87 26.87 -4.08
N ALA A 199 -8.75 27.83 -5.02
CA ALA A 199 -7.50 28.11 -5.75
C ALA A 199 -6.29 28.37 -4.85
N ILE A 200 -6.46 29.02 -3.71
CA ILE A 200 -5.37 29.30 -2.77
C ILE A 200 -4.76 28.02 -2.20
N TRP A 201 -5.59 27.05 -1.83
CA TRP A 201 -5.12 25.78 -1.30
C TRP A 201 -4.52 24.88 -2.38
N LEU A 202 -4.99 25.01 -3.62
CA LEU A 202 -4.37 24.35 -4.77
C LEU A 202 -2.95 24.88 -5.03
N LEU A 203 -2.75 26.20 -4.93
CA LEU A 203 -1.41 26.81 -5.01
C LEU A 203 -0.50 26.32 -3.89
N VAL A 204 -1.01 26.23 -2.66
CA VAL A 204 -0.26 25.69 -1.52
C VAL A 204 0.12 24.23 -1.77
N ALA A 205 -0.81 23.41 -2.25
CA ALA A 205 -0.53 22.02 -2.60
C ALA A 205 0.56 21.90 -3.69
N GLY A 206 0.47 22.73 -4.73
CA GLY A 206 1.48 22.83 -5.79
C GLY A 206 2.85 23.26 -5.27
N ALA A 207 2.92 24.23 -4.38
CA ALA A 207 4.17 24.66 -3.75
C ALA A 207 4.81 23.56 -2.89
N ILE A 208 3.99 22.82 -2.12
CA ILE A 208 4.48 21.68 -1.33
C ILE A 208 4.98 20.56 -2.26
N LEU A 209 4.26 20.27 -3.33
CA LEU A 209 4.69 19.28 -4.32
C LEU A 209 6.02 19.68 -4.96
N LEU A 210 6.18 20.95 -5.32
CA LEU A 210 7.45 21.48 -5.84
C LEU A 210 8.57 21.35 -4.79
N ALA A 211 8.30 21.65 -3.51
CA ALA A 211 9.26 21.48 -2.43
C ALA A 211 9.70 20.01 -2.29
N LEU A 212 8.78 19.05 -2.38
CA LEU A 212 9.09 17.62 -2.39
C LEU A 212 10.00 17.23 -3.57
N ILE A 213 9.73 17.76 -4.77
CA ILE A 213 10.56 17.54 -5.96
C ILE A 213 11.97 18.12 -5.75
N VAL A 214 12.08 19.31 -5.21
CA VAL A 214 13.36 19.97 -4.94
C VAL A 214 14.16 19.19 -3.89
N LEU A 215 13.56 18.84 -2.75
CA LEU A 215 14.19 18.01 -1.72
C LEU A 215 14.76 16.71 -2.30
N ARG A 216 13.96 16.06 -3.14
CA ARG A 216 14.40 14.84 -3.83
C ARG A 216 15.59 15.08 -4.74
N ARG A 217 15.58 16.16 -5.54
CA ARG A 217 16.72 16.54 -6.41
C ARG A 217 17.97 16.89 -5.65
N MET A 218 17.83 17.47 -4.46
CA MET A 218 18.93 17.76 -3.54
C MET A 218 19.50 16.51 -2.85
N GLY A 219 18.89 15.33 -3.04
CA GLY A 219 19.37 14.07 -2.47
C GLY A 219 19.19 13.99 -0.95
N VAL A 220 18.20 14.67 -0.38
CA VAL A 220 17.90 14.60 1.04
C VAL A 220 17.37 13.20 1.38
N GLU A 221 18.15 12.40 2.12
CA GLU A 221 17.80 11.02 2.49
C GLU A 221 16.98 10.90 3.78
N ARG A 222 16.81 12.01 4.53
CA ARG A 222 16.03 12.01 5.77
C ARG A 222 14.54 11.86 5.46
N SER A 223 13.87 10.92 6.14
CA SER A 223 12.43 10.67 5.95
C SER A 223 11.54 11.75 6.57
N ALA A 224 11.95 12.36 7.69
CA ALA A 224 11.13 13.31 8.42
C ALA A 224 10.56 14.47 7.57
N PRO A 225 11.36 15.21 6.73
CA PRO A 225 10.80 16.27 5.90
C PRO A 225 9.76 15.76 4.87
N TYR A 226 9.93 14.54 4.37
CA TYR A 226 8.94 13.95 3.44
C TYR A 226 7.61 13.65 4.13
N TRP A 227 7.64 13.16 5.38
CA TRP A 227 6.42 12.94 6.16
C TRP A 227 5.70 14.24 6.49
N VAL A 228 6.44 15.28 6.91
CA VAL A 228 5.87 16.60 7.22
C VAL A 228 5.25 17.25 5.99
N LEU A 229 5.98 17.26 4.86
CA LEU A 229 5.45 17.79 3.61
C LEU A 229 4.32 16.93 3.04
N GLY A 230 4.39 15.62 3.21
CA GLY A 230 3.32 14.71 2.81
C GLY A 230 2.03 14.97 3.56
N LEU A 231 2.10 15.13 4.87
CA LEU A 231 0.94 15.52 5.70
C LEU A 231 0.44 16.92 5.32
N GLY A 232 1.34 17.86 5.06
CA GLY A 232 0.99 19.20 4.57
C GLY A 232 0.28 19.17 3.22
N LEU A 233 0.74 18.32 2.29
CA LEU A 233 0.12 18.12 0.99
C LEU A 233 -1.29 17.53 1.14
N TRP A 234 -1.45 16.52 2.00
CA TRP A 234 -2.73 15.92 2.30
C TRP A 234 -3.72 16.95 2.87
N LEU A 235 -3.31 17.76 3.84
CA LEU A 235 -4.14 18.84 4.40
C LEU A 235 -4.47 19.91 3.36
N ALA A 236 -3.53 20.28 2.51
CA ALA A 236 -3.74 21.26 1.44
C ALA A 236 -4.75 20.77 0.40
N THR A 237 -4.65 19.50 -0.04
CA THR A 237 -5.60 18.88 -0.98
C THR A 237 -7.00 18.76 -0.36
N LEU A 238 -7.09 18.36 0.92
CA LEU A 238 -8.35 18.32 1.67
C LEU A 238 -9.05 19.69 1.67
N LYS A 239 -8.30 20.76 1.98
CA LYS A 239 -8.83 22.13 1.99
C LYS A 239 -9.05 22.72 0.60
N ALA A 240 -8.38 22.20 -0.41
CA ALA A 240 -8.58 22.60 -1.80
C ALA A 240 -9.91 22.10 -2.40
N GLY A 241 -10.62 21.18 -1.73
CA GLY A 241 -11.82 20.54 -2.26
C GLY A 241 -11.52 19.44 -3.29
N ILE A 242 -10.27 18.94 -3.31
CA ILE A 242 -9.83 17.82 -4.12
C ILE A 242 -9.73 16.59 -3.22
N HIS A 243 -9.99 15.40 -3.78
CA HIS A 243 -9.84 14.17 -3.01
C HIS A 243 -8.42 14.03 -2.45
N PRO A 244 -8.24 13.93 -1.13
CA PRO A 244 -6.92 13.89 -0.48
C PRO A 244 -6.09 12.67 -0.89
N THR A 245 -6.74 11.60 -1.36
CA THR A 245 -6.11 10.37 -1.90
C THR A 245 -5.11 10.66 -3.02
N ILE A 246 -5.34 11.73 -3.81
CA ILE A 246 -4.43 12.17 -4.88
C ILE A 246 -3.06 12.54 -4.33
N SER A 247 -2.99 13.07 -3.10
CA SER A 247 -1.72 13.39 -2.45
C SER A 247 -0.88 12.13 -2.18
N GLY A 248 -1.53 11.04 -1.79
CA GLY A 248 -0.86 9.74 -1.61
C GLY A 248 -0.21 9.26 -2.91
N VAL A 249 -0.99 9.24 -3.99
CA VAL A 249 -0.48 8.87 -5.32
C VAL A 249 0.66 9.76 -5.77
N ALA A 250 0.52 11.08 -5.63
CA ALA A 250 1.56 12.04 -6.03
C ALA A 250 2.87 11.80 -5.29
N ILE A 251 2.82 11.53 -3.98
CA ILE A 251 4.01 11.19 -3.17
C ILE A 251 4.60 9.85 -3.62
N GLY A 252 3.75 8.84 -3.84
CA GLY A 252 4.16 7.53 -4.34
C GLY A 252 4.90 7.63 -5.67
N LEU A 253 4.32 8.32 -6.66
CA LEU A 253 4.91 8.55 -7.96
C LEU A 253 6.21 9.38 -7.91
N LEU A 254 6.33 10.29 -6.96
CA LEU A 254 7.56 11.04 -6.73
C LEU A 254 8.67 10.19 -6.12
N THR A 255 8.36 9.09 -5.45
CA THR A 255 9.35 8.23 -4.80
C THR A 255 10.00 7.30 -5.81
N SER A 256 11.32 7.46 -6.04
CA SER A 256 12.03 6.68 -7.08
C SER A 256 12.18 5.22 -6.68
N ALA A 257 11.93 4.34 -7.66
CA ALA A 257 12.36 2.97 -7.63
C ALA A 257 13.57 2.82 -8.55
N TYR A 258 14.67 2.29 -8.03
CA TYR A 258 15.88 1.99 -8.83
C TYR A 258 16.57 0.75 -8.27
N PRO A 259 17.21 -0.04 -9.14
CA PRO A 259 17.94 -1.21 -8.67
C PRO A 259 19.11 -0.77 -7.77
N PRO A 260 19.46 -1.55 -6.75
CA PRO A 260 20.56 -1.24 -5.86
C PRO A 260 21.86 -1.03 -6.64
N ARG A 261 22.62 0.02 -6.30
CA ARG A 261 23.92 0.29 -6.95
C ARG A 261 24.93 -0.78 -6.53
N ARG A 262 25.69 -1.31 -7.49
CA ARG A 262 26.71 -2.35 -7.24
C ARG A 262 27.68 -1.99 -6.10
N ALA A 263 28.09 -0.71 -6.03
CA ALA A 263 28.96 -0.24 -4.96
C ALA A 263 28.32 -0.29 -3.57
N GLU A 264 27.02 -0.03 -3.46
CA GLU A 264 26.27 -0.11 -2.19
C GLU A 264 26.06 -1.55 -1.77
N LEU A 265 25.73 -2.45 -2.72
CA LEU A 265 25.66 -3.89 -2.48
C LEU A 265 27.00 -4.46 -2.00
N GLN A 266 28.12 -4.06 -2.62
CA GLN A 266 29.46 -4.48 -2.19
C GLN A 266 29.79 -3.99 -0.78
N ARG A 267 29.44 -2.76 -0.44
CA ARG A 267 29.63 -2.21 0.91
C ARG A 267 28.77 -2.95 1.94
N ALA A 268 27.51 -3.27 1.60
CA ALA A 268 26.61 -4.04 2.45
C ALA A 268 27.15 -5.47 2.67
N SER A 269 27.57 -6.17 1.60
CA SER A 269 28.15 -7.51 1.70
C SER A 269 29.42 -7.54 2.48
N GLY A 270 30.29 -6.53 2.34
CA GLY A 270 31.51 -6.40 3.15
C GLY A 270 31.22 -6.25 4.64
N MET A 271 30.17 -5.49 4.99
CA MET A 271 29.77 -5.32 6.40
C MET A 271 29.17 -6.60 6.99
N VAL A 272 28.39 -7.35 6.20
CA VAL A 272 27.87 -8.67 6.60
C VAL A 272 29.02 -9.67 6.82
N ARG A 273 30.03 -9.63 5.95
CA ARG A 273 31.22 -10.45 6.11
C ARG A 273 31.98 -10.11 7.39
N ALA A 274 32.20 -8.83 7.67
CA ALA A 274 32.86 -8.39 8.90
C ALA A 274 32.07 -8.82 10.15
N PHE A 275 30.74 -8.76 10.13
CA PHE A 275 29.90 -9.26 11.20
C PHE A 275 30.03 -10.80 11.38
N ARG A 276 30.14 -11.57 10.30
CA ARG A 276 30.37 -13.03 10.38
C ARG A 276 31.72 -13.38 10.97
N GLU A 277 32.75 -12.57 10.71
CA GLU A 277 34.11 -12.75 11.25
C GLU A 277 34.18 -12.35 12.73
N GLN A 278 33.45 -11.29 13.13
CA GLN A 278 33.40 -10.78 14.50
C GLN A 278 31.96 -10.38 14.87
N PRO A 279 31.14 -11.28 15.42
CA PRO A 279 29.75 -11.00 15.75
C PRO A 279 29.65 -10.07 16.97
N THR A 280 29.58 -8.76 16.72
CA THR A 280 29.33 -7.74 17.75
C THR A 280 28.03 -7.01 17.48
N PRO A 281 27.32 -6.50 18.52
CA PRO A 281 26.07 -5.73 18.33
C PRO A 281 26.24 -4.51 17.44
N GLY A 282 27.40 -3.84 17.51
CA GLY A 282 27.72 -2.70 16.67
C GLY A 282 27.84 -3.05 15.19
N LEU A 283 28.50 -4.16 14.85
CA LEU A 283 28.61 -4.63 13.48
C LEU A 283 27.26 -5.17 12.95
N ALA A 284 26.44 -5.80 13.80
CA ALA A 284 25.09 -6.20 13.44
C ALA A 284 24.23 -4.98 13.02
N SER A 285 24.19 -3.94 13.84
CA SER A 285 23.46 -2.71 13.56
C SER A 285 23.99 -1.98 12.31
N ALA A 286 25.31 -1.96 12.12
CA ALA A 286 25.95 -1.35 10.96
C ALA A 286 25.64 -2.14 9.68
N ALA A 287 25.64 -3.47 9.72
CA ALA A 287 25.28 -4.32 8.59
C ALA A 287 23.80 -4.13 8.20
N ALA A 288 22.87 -4.16 9.17
CA ALA A 288 21.45 -3.91 8.95
C ALA A 288 21.22 -2.53 8.31
N LEU A 289 21.86 -1.47 8.81
CA LEU A 289 21.74 -0.13 8.26
C LEU A 289 22.28 -0.05 6.82
N ARG A 290 23.38 -0.74 6.50
CA ARG A 290 23.95 -0.75 5.14
C ARG A 290 23.09 -1.53 4.16
N ILE A 291 22.49 -2.66 4.58
CA ILE A 291 21.54 -3.42 3.76
C ILE A 291 20.33 -2.54 3.45
N THR A 292 19.74 -1.91 4.47
CA THR A 292 18.58 -1.03 4.29
C THR A 292 18.89 0.15 3.35
N ARG A 293 20.08 0.75 3.43
CA ARG A 293 20.49 1.84 2.53
C ARG A 293 20.76 1.39 1.09
N ALA A 294 21.06 0.12 0.88
CA ALA A 294 21.23 -0.42 -0.46
C ALA A 294 19.89 -0.54 -1.22
N LEU A 295 18.76 -0.61 -0.51
CA LEU A 295 17.42 -0.63 -1.11
C LEU A 295 16.98 0.75 -1.59
N SER A 296 16.18 0.81 -2.65
CA SER A 296 15.60 2.06 -3.13
C SER A 296 14.65 2.69 -2.08
N PRO A 297 14.46 4.02 -2.07
CA PRO A 297 13.50 4.66 -1.19
C PRO A 297 12.08 4.10 -1.32
N ASN A 298 11.68 3.72 -2.53
CA ASN A 298 10.41 3.08 -2.84
C ASN A 298 10.28 1.73 -2.11
N GLU A 299 11.25 0.83 -2.27
CA GLU A 299 11.25 -0.47 -1.61
C GLU A 299 11.28 -0.35 -0.08
N ARG A 300 12.05 0.61 0.45
CA ARG A 300 12.08 0.88 1.91
C ARG A 300 10.71 1.33 2.42
N LEU A 301 10.01 2.18 1.68
CA LEU A 301 8.70 2.68 2.07
C LEU A 301 7.64 1.57 1.98
N GLN A 302 7.64 0.79 0.91
CA GLN A 302 6.76 -0.36 0.77
C GLN A 302 6.97 -1.35 1.93
N HIS A 303 8.22 -1.71 2.21
CA HIS A 303 8.55 -2.61 3.31
C HIS A 303 8.16 -2.05 4.68
N ALA A 304 8.31 -0.74 4.92
CA ALA A 304 7.90 -0.11 6.16
C ALA A 304 6.38 -0.10 6.35
N LEU A 305 5.62 0.09 5.26
CA LEU A 305 4.15 0.05 5.28
C LEU A 305 3.63 -1.38 5.50
N HIS A 306 4.22 -2.38 4.84
CA HIS A 306 3.89 -3.79 5.09
C HIS A 306 4.33 -4.26 6.48
N ARG A 307 5.49 -3.81 6.97
CA ARG A 307 6.00 -4.20 8.30
C ARG A 307 5.19 -3.62 9.45
N SER A 308 4.47 -2.52 9.27
CA SER A 308 3.55 -2.01 10.30
C SER A 308 2.38 -2.96 10.54
N GLU A 309 2.04 -3.79 9.55
CA GLU A 309 1.07 -4.87 9.69
C GLU A 309 1.65 -6.06 10.48
N GLU A 310 2.94 -6.37 10.32
CA GLU A 310 3.62 -7.48 11.04
C GLU A 310 3.93 -7.14 12.50
N HIS A 311 4.35 -5.91 12.83
CA HIS A 311 4.70 -5.54 14.21
C HIS A 311 3.52 -5.44 15.17
N THR A 312 2.29 -5.28 14.68
CA THR A 312 1.10 -5.37 15.53
C THR A 312 0.90 -6.78 16.07
N SER A 313 1.46 -7.79 15.41
CA SER A 313 1.39 -9.20 15.84
C SER A 313 2.53 -9.61 16.77
N GLU A 314 3.72 -8.99 16.69
CA GLU A 314 4.87 -9.34 17.55
C GLU A 314 4.79 -8.73 18.96
N LEU A 315 4.12 -7.58 19.14
CA LEU A 315 3.91 -6.96 20.46
C LEU A 315 2.91 -7.69 21.35
N GLN A 316 2.25 -8.72 20.85
CA GLN A 316 1.35 -9.59 21.62
C GLN A 316 1.96 -10.94 22.03
N SER A 317 3.24 -11.19 21.76
CA SER A 317 3.93 -12.36 22.27
C SER A 317 4.56 -12.01 23.63
N PRO A 318 4.00 -12.47 24.76
CA PRO A 318 4.69 -12.36 26.04
C PRO A 318 5.89 -13.31 26.03
N ILE A 319 7.02 -12.78 26.48
CA ILE A 319 8.27 -13.50 26.81
C ILE A 319 7.98 -14.66 27.77
#